data_c12e85d6d15b169879b56b88caf1fd2c
#
_entry.id   c12e85d6d15b169879b56b88caf1fd2c
#
_cell.length_a   1.000
_cell.length_b   1.000
_cell.length_c   1.000
_cell.angle_alpha   90.00
_cell.angle_beta   90.00
_cell.angle_gamma   90.00
#
_symmetry.space_group_name_H-M   'P 1'
#
loop_
_entity.id
_entity.type
_entity.pdbx_description
1 polymer ?
#
loop_
_entity_poly.entity_id
_entity_poly.type
_entity_poly.pdbx_seq_one_letter_code
_entity_poly.pdbx_strand_id
1 'polypeptide(L)'
;TMLTLLEHGTDDQKERFLKPLLNGEKRICYSMTEKAAGADATGMQTKAELDGDEWVINGEKWFSSSASVADIALVMAKTDPEAPRHEQYSTFLVELPDPGYQILRNIETMQPHTDLGLKLGGSHSEITIENLRVPRENLLGGRGQGFNMGQHRLAYGRLRHGMHNVAMAQRALDLAAGHVVQRETFGKRLADRQGVRWMMADCAAEIYKARLMLLHIAYKAEKGMDLRQENGIAKVFLANMVHQVVDTAIQLHGALGYSHDTPLARWYTGIRSQRLVDGPDEVHRWRTGANIIKAYEKHGTTASACGGELFE
;
A
#
# COMPACT_ATOMS: atom_id res chain seq x y z
N THR A 1 -0.43 0.42 -10.56
CA THR A 1 -0.23 1.55 -11.47
C THR A 1 -0.38 1.12 -12.93
N MET A 2 0.35 0.05 -13.38
CA MET A 2 0.17 -0.48 -14.75
C MET A 2 -1.26 -0.98 -15.02
N LEU A 3 -1.91 -1.62 -14.04
CA LEU A 3 -3.32 -2.03 -14.16
C LEU A 3 -4.24 -0.82 -14.43
N THR A 4 -4.03 0.31 -13.76
CA THR A 4 -4.80 1.54 -13.99
C THR A 4 -4.64 2.05 -15.43
N LEU A 5 -3.41 2.00 -15.98
CA LEU A 5 -3.15 2.31 -17.38
C LEU A 5 -3.83 1.32 -18.33
N LEU A 6 -3.79 0.04 -18.02
CA LEU A 6 -4.43 -1.00 -18.83
C LEU A 6 -5.95 -0.80 -18.92
N GLU A 7 -6.59 -0.48 -17.80
CA GLU A 7 -8.05 -0.35 -17.70
C GLU A 7 -8.60 0.98 -18.24
N HIS A 8 -7.84 2.07 -18.02
CA HIS A 8 -8.35 3.43 -18.27
C HIS A 8 -7.58 4.19 -19.36
N GLY A 9 -6.45 3.68 -19.83
CA GLY A 9 -5.65 4.32 -20.87
C GLY A 9 -6.28 4.18 -22.26
N THR A 10 -6.14 5.21 -23.09
CA THR A 10 -6.41 5.13 -24.53
C THR A 10 -5.40 4.20 -25.21
N ASP A 11 -5.65 3.78 -26.44
CA ASP A 11 -4.70 2.93 -27.18
C ASP A 11 -3.35 3.64 -27.39
N ASP A 12 -3.34 4.95 -27.67
CA ASP A 12 -2.13 5.77 -27.72
C ASP A 12 -1.40 5.79 -26.40
N GLN A 13 -2.09 6.04 -25.30
CA GLN A 13 -1.48 6.02 -23.96
C GLN A 13 -0.92 4.63 -23.61
N LYS A 14 -1.54 3.55 -24.02
CA LYS A 14 -1.04 2.18 -23.82
C LYS A 14 0.24 1.93 -24.61
N GLU A 15 0.31 2.37 -25.86
CA GLU A 15 1.54 2.24 -26.67
C GLU A 15 2.67 3.10 -26.10
N ARG A 16 2.41 4.36 -25.75
CA ARG A 16 3.45 5.30 -25.27
C ARG A 16 3.94 5.00 -23.85
N PHE A 17 3.06 4.57 -22.95
CA PHE A 17 3.35 4.45 -21.54
C PHE A 17 3.30 3.00 -21.01
N LEU A 18 2.26 2.22 -21.33
CA LEU A 18 2.10 0.88 -20.76
C LEU A 18 3.07 -0.12 -21.37
N LYS A 19 3.24 -0.13 -22.67
CA LYS A 19 4.11 -1.09 -23.38
C LYS A 19 5.58 -1.00 -22.94
N PRO A 20 6.21 0.19 -22.86
CA PRO A 20 7.57 0.30 -22.31
C PRO A 20 7.69 -0.14 -20.84
N LEU A 21 6.64 0.05 -20.03
CA LEU A 21 6.61 -0.43 -18.64
C LEU A 21 6.58 -1.96 -18.56
N LEU A 22 5.78 -2.60 -19.42
CA LEU A 22 5.69 -4.07 -19.47
C LEU A 22 6.99 -4.71 -19.96
N ASN A 23 7.70 -4.04 -20.88
CA ASN A 23 9.02 -4.47 -21.38
C ASN A 23 10.16 -4.19 -20.36
N GLY A 24 9.89 -3.46 -19.28
CA GLY A 24 10.93 -3.06 -18.31
C GLY A 24 11.86 -1.96 -18.81
N GLU A 25 11.52 -1.27 -19.89
CA GLU A 25 12.26 -0.17 -20.50
C GLU A 25 12.10 1.14 -19.73
N LYS A 26 10.92 1.34 -19.12
CA LYS A 26 10.56 2.52 -18.32
C LYS A 26 10.05 2.12 -16.95
N ARG A 27 10.13 3.06 -16.01
CA ARG A 27 9.62 2.94 -14.63
C ARG A 27 8.57 4.01 -14.37
N ILE A 28 7.60 3.68 -13.51
CA ILE A 28 6.50 4.60 -13.17
C ILE A 28 6.38 4.77 -11.66
N CYS A 29 6.20 6.01 -11.22
CA CYS A 29 5.79 6.34 -9.86
C CYS A 29 4.33 6.80 -9.80
N TYR A 30 3.77 6.86 -8.58
CA TYR A 30 2.43 7.37 -8.32
C TYR A 30 2.50 8.48 -7.27
N SER A 31 2.14 9.70 -7.69
CA SER A 31 2.21 10.91 -6.89
C SER A 31 0.81 11.38 -6.51
N MET A 32 0.34 10.91 -5.35
CA MET A 32 -1.00 11.21 -4.82
C MET A 32 -0.92 12.02 -3.54
N THR A 33 -0.28 11.48 -2.51
CA THR A 33 -0.27 12.01 -1.15
C THR A 33 0.39 13.39 -1.07
N GLU A 34 -0.14 14.26 -0.21
CA GLU A 34 0.41 15.58 0.13
C GLU A 34 0.63 15.68 1.65
N LYS A 35 1.58 16.52 2.09
CA LYS A 35 1.89 16.67 3.53
C LYS A 35 0.68 17.11 4.34
N ALA A 36 -0.05 18.09 3.84
CA ALA A 36 -1.20 18.67 4.54
C ALA A 36 -2.43 17.74 4.55
N ALA A 37 -2.60 16.92 3.51
CA ALA A 37 -3.76 16.03 3.36
C ALA A 37 -3.59 14.71 4.13
N GLY A 38 -2.40 14.12 4.09
CA GLY A 38 -2.08 12.87 4.79
C GLY A 38 -3.09 11.75 4.50
N ALA A 39 -3.82 11.34 5.53
CA ALA A 39 -4.84 10.28 5.46
C ALA A 39 -6.14 10.72 4.75
N ASP A 40 -6.43 12.01 4.70
CA ASP A 40 -7.58 12.57 3.96
C ASP A 40 -7.22 12.79 2.48
N ALA A 41 -7.30 11.74 1.69
CA ALA A 41 -7.04 11.80 0.26
C ALA A 41 -7.97 12.74 -0.53
N THR A 42 -9.04 13.26 0.10
CA THR A 42 -9.93 14.25 -0.50
C THR A 42 -9.57 15.69 -0.10
N GLY A 43 -8.58 15.86 0.78
CA GLY A 43 -8.04 17.15 1.20
C GLY A 43 -6.86 17.64 0.36
N MET A 44 -6.47 16.92 -0.69
CA MET A 44 -5.34 17.31 -1.55
C MET A 44 -5.56 18.67 -2.20
N GLN A 45 -4.47 19.46 -2.31
CA GLN A 45 -4.50 20.85 -2.79
C GLN A 45 -3.79 21.07 -4.13
N THR A 46 -2.97 20.11 -4.61
CA THR A 46 -2.36 20.18 -5.94
C THR A 46 -3.45 20.42 -6.98
N LYS A 47 -3.32 21.47 -7.78
CA LYS A 47 -4.31 21.88 -8.78
C LYS A 47 -3.82 21.61 -10.19
N ALA A 48 -4.76 21.37 -11.10
CA ALA A 48 -4.51 21.32 -12.53
C ALA A 48 -5.56 22.18 -13.24
N GLU A 49 -5.11 23.16 -13.98
CA GLU A 49 -5.94 24.09 -14.76
C GLU A 49 -5.64 23.92 -16.24
N LEU A 50 -6.68 23.95 -17.09
CA LEU A 50 -6.52 23.82 -18.52
C LEU A 50 -6.15 25.19 -19.11
N ASP A 51 -5.03 25.26 -19.85
CA ASP A 51 -4.54 26.44 -20.55
C ASP A 51 -4.31 26.06 -22.02
N GLY A 52 -5.27 26.37 -22.87
CA GLY A 52 -5.29 25.92 -24.27
C GLY A 52 -5.36 24.39 -24.38
N ASP A 53 -4.35 23.80 -24.98
CA ASP A 53 -4.26 22.34 -25.18
C ASP A 53 -3.37 21.65 -24.13
N GLU A 54 -3.03 22.34 -23.06
CA GLU A 54 -2.20 21.79 -21.98
C GLU A 54 -2.86 21.97 -20.61
N TRP A 55 -2.58 21.05 -19.70
CA TRP A 55 -2.84 21.18 -18.27
C TRP A 55 -1.63 21.81 -17.60
N VAL A 56 -1.86 22.82 -16.79
CA VAL A 56 -0.85 23.45 -15.94
C VAL A 56 -1.07 22.99 -14.50
N ILE A 57 -0.11 22.24 -13.96
CA ILE A 57 -0.20 21.61 -12.64
C ILE A 57 0.73 22.33 -11.68
N ASN A 58 0.18 22.70 -10.49
CA ASN A 58 0.92 23.35 -9.41
C ASN A 58 0.56 22.70 -8.06
N GLY A 59 1.56 22.49 -7.20
CA GLY A 59 1.38 21.96 -5.86
C GLY A 59 2.58 21.18 -5.32
N GLU A 60 2.30 20.23 -4.44
CA GLU A 60 3.33 19.40 -3.81
C GLU A 60 2.88 17.93 -3.76
N LYS A 61 3.84 17.01 -3.69
CA LYS A 61 3.56 15.61 -3.40
C LYS A 61 4.53 15.06 -2.36
N TRP A 62 4.03 14.11 -1.59
CA TRP A 62 4.73 13.54 -0.46
C TRP A 62 4.70 12.01 -0.55
N PHE A 63 5.79 11.34 -0.22
CA PHE A 63 5.93 9.89 -0.33
C PHE A 63 5.66 9.34 -1.74
N SER A 64 6.12 10.05 -2.79
CA SER A 64 6.10 9.52 -4.16
C SER A 64 7.14 8.40 -4.30
N SER A 65 6.68 7.15 -4.16
CA SER A 65 7.56 5.98 -4.14
C SER A 65 8.22 5.78 -5.50
N SER A 66 9.54 5.58 -5.48
CA SER A 66 10.40 5.36 -6.66
C SER A 66 10.48 6.56 -7.63
N ALA A 67 10.03 7.76 -7.26
CA ALA A 67 10.08 8.93 -8.14
C ALA A 67 11.51 9.28 -8.59
N SER A 68 12.53 9.03 -7.74
CA SER A 68 13.93 9.30 -8.06
C SER A 68 14.51 8.49 -9.22
N VAL A 69 13.83 7.47 -9.67
CA VAL A 69 14.24 6.59 -10.77
C VAL A 69 13.11 6.35 -11.78
N ALA A 70 12.05 7.12 -11.69
CA ALA A 70 10.89 6.98 -12.57
C ALA A 70 11.09 7.77 -13.87
N ASP A 71 10.67 7.19 -14.99
CA ASP A 71 10.57 7.82 -16.29
C ASP A 71 9.18 8.41 -16.55
N ILE A 72 8.20 7.99 -15.74
CA ILE A 72 6.80 8.42 -15.83
C ILE A 72 6.27 8.64 -14.41
N ALA A 73 5.54 9.75 -14.19
CA ALA A 73 4.76 9.95 -12.99
C ALA A 73 3.26 9.94 -13.30
N LEU A 74 2.48 9.18 -12.52
CA LEU A 74 1.05 9.39 -12.42
C LEU A 74 0.79 10.43 -11.34
N VAL A 75 0.37 11.61 -11.73
CA VAL A 75 0.11 12.75 -10.83
C VAL A 75 -1.38 12.94 -10.65
N MET A 76 -1.87 12.87 -9.42
CA MET A 76 -3.26 13.22 -9.09
C MET A 76 -3.35 14.70 -8.70
N ALA A 77 -4.25 15.43 -9.34
CA ALA A 77 -4.48 16.84 -9.08
C ALA A 77 -5.97 17.20 -9.13
N LYS A 78 -6.36 18.27 -8.44
CA LYS A 78 -7.71 18.80 -8.41
C LYS A 78 -7.99 19.60 -9.68
N THR A 79 -8.97 19.17 -10.45
CA THR A 79 -9.42 19.82 -11.70
C THR A 79 -10.77 20.51 -11.55
N ASP A 80 -11.60 20.06 -10.62
CA ASP A 80 -12.99 20.48 -10.47
C ASP A 80 -13.37 20.73 -9.02
N PRO A 81 -12.93 21.85 -8.43
CA PRO A 81 -13.11 22.13 -6.99
C PRO A 81 -14.58 22.19 -6.55
N GLU A 82 -15.49 22.56 -7.48
CA GLU A 82 -16.93 22.67 -7.21
C GLU A 82 -17.70 21.35 -7.42
N ALA A 83 -17.04 20.32 -7.95
CA ALA A 83 -17.67 19.00 -8.15
C ALA A 83 -17.85 18.27 -6.80
N PRO A 84 -18.68 17.22 -6.75
CA PRO A 84 -18.78 16.34 -5.59
C PRO A 84 -17.38 15.86 -5.11
N ARG A 85 -17.20 15.73 -3.81
CA ARG A 85 -15.89 15.48 -3.15
C ARG A 85 -15.00 14.44 -3.83
N HIS A 86 -15.58 13.35 -4.36
CA HIS A 86 -14.84 12.27 -5.02
C HIS A 86 -14.63 12.45 -6.52
N GLU A 87 -15.20 13.51 -7.09
CA GLU A 87 -15.13 13.84 -8.52
C GLU A 87 -14.28 15.08 -8.80
N GLN A 88 -13.59 15.60 -7.77
CA GLN A 88 -12.76 16.80 -7.88
C GLN A 88 -11.39 16.54 -8.51
N TYR A 89 -10.95 15.29 -8.61
CA TYR A 89 -9.57 14.94 -8.94
C TYR A 89 -9.46 14.20 -10.24
N SER A 90 -8.42 14.52 -10.98
CA SER A 90 -8.01 13.84 -12.22
C SER A 90 -6.58 13.29 -12.07
N THR A 91 -6.20 12.38 -12.94
CA THR A 91 -4.87 11.76 -12.94
C THR A 91 -4.17 12.02 -14.26
N PHE A 92 -2.92 12.43 -14.22
CA PHE A 92 -2.12 12.84 -15.38
C PHE A 92 -0.91 11.95 -15.56
N LEU A 93 -0.61 11.60 -16.81
CA LEU A 93 0.61 10.92 -17.23
C LEU A 93 1.67 11.98 -17.54
N VAL A 94 2.69 12.04 -16.72
CA VAL A 94 3.80 12.99 -16.83
C VAL A 94 5.06 12.24 -17.22
N GLU A 95 5.68 12.62 -18.33
CA GLU A 95 7.00 12.10 -18.72
C GLU A 95 8.09 12.78 -17.89
N LEU A 96 9.07 12.02 -17.43
CA LEU A 96 10.17 12.48 -16.60
C LEU A 96 11.54 12.21 -17.30
N PRO A 97 12.55 13.06 -17.06
CA PRO A 97 12.52 14.25 -16.19
C PRO A 97 11.76 15.41 -16.83
N ASP A 98 11.10 16.22 -16.00
CA ASP A 98 10.45 17.47 -16.39
C ASP A 98 10.80 18.57 -15.39
N PRO A 99 11.17 19.81 -15.84
CA PRO A 99 11.56 20.89 -14.94
C PRO A 99 10.43 21.34 -14.00
N GLY A 100 9.18 21.14 -14.36
CA GLY A 100 8.02 21.42 -13.51
C GLY A 100 7.75 20.36 -12.45
N TYR A 101 8.43 19.19 -12.49
CA TYR A 101 8.30 18.14 -11.50
C TYR A 101 9.64 17.92 -10.80
N GLN A 102 9.85 18.56 -9.67
CA GLN A 102 11.14 18.62 -8.99
C GLN A 102 11.17 17.74 -7.74
N ILE A 103 12.18 16.88 -7.66
CA ILE A 103 12.44 16.08 -6.46
C ILE A 103 13.27 16.95 -5.50
N LEU A 104 12.67 17.33 -4.35
CA LEU A 104 13.37 18.09 -3.33
C LEU A 104 14.35 17.23 -2.53
N ARG A 105 13.94 16.02 -2.20
CA ARG A 105 14.77 15.01 -1.50
C ARG A 105 14.13 13.64 -1.51
N ASN A 106 14.92 12.63 -1.25
CA ASN A 106 14.42 11.32 -0.81
C ASN A 106 14.17 11.36 0.71
N ILE A 107 12.97 10.92 1.11
CA ILE A 107 12.53 10.94 2.51
C ILE A 107 13.17 9.77 3.24
N GLU A 108 13.95 10.04 4.27
CA GLU A 108 14.44 9.01 5.16
C GLU A 108 13.30 8.42 6.01
N THR A 109 13.32 7.13 6.16
CA THR A 109 12.32 6.37 6.93
C THR A 109 13.01 5.56 8.03
N MET A 110 12.26 4.72 8.75
CA MET A 110 12.83 3.78 9.72
C MET A 110 13.79 2.75 9.08
N GLN A 111 13.71 2.58 7.76
CA GLN A 111 14.72 1.83 7.00
C GLN A 111 15.68 2.82 6.34
N PRO A 112 16.97 2.78 6.67
CA PRO A 112 17.95 3.64 6.03
C PRO A 112 18.04 3.29 4.53
N HIS A 113 18.26 4.31 3.71
CA HIS A 113 18.56 4.09 2.30
C HIS A 113 19.91 3.40 2.15
N THR A 114 19.99 2.50 1.19
CA THR A 114 21.26 1.96 0.69
C THR A 114 21.47 2.46 -0.73
N ASP A 115 22.72 2.59 -1.18
CA ASP A 115 23.01 3.01 -2.57
C ASP A 115 22.33 2.14 -3.59
N LEU A 116 22.33 0.81 -3.38
CA LEU A 116 21.62 -0.12 -4.23
C LEU A 116 20.11 0.08 -4.15
N GLY A 117 19.58 0.29 -2.96
CA GLY A 117 18.14 0.55 -2.75
C GLY A 117 17.68 1.80 -3.51
N LEU A 118 18.43 2.89 -3.44
CA LEU A 118 18.13 4.11 -4.18
C LEU A 118 18.14 3.89 -5.69
N LYS A 119 19.14 3.19 -6.22
CA LYS A 119 19.25 2.84 -7.66
C LYS A 119 18.12 1.92 -8.15
N LEU A 120 17.55 1.11 -7.26
CA LEU A 120 16.43 0.22 -7.56
C LEU A 120 15.06 0.85 -7.30
N GLY A 121 15.01 2.12 -6.87
CA GLY A 121 13.77 2.82 -6.56
C GLY A 121 13.20 2.53 -5.16
N GLY A 122 14.01 2.02 -4.26
CA GLY A 122 13.64 1.78 -2.85
C GLY A 122 13.60 3.07 -2.00
N SER A 123 13.09 4.17 -2.57
CA SER A 123 12.95 5.46 -1.90
C SER A 123 11.55 6.02 -2.02
N HIS A 124 11.25 7.00 -1.19
CA HIS A 124 10.06 7.83 -1.27
C HIS A 124 10.52 9.27 -1.41
N SER A 125 9.99 10.00 -2.36
CA SER A 125 10.44 11.36 -2.64
C SER A 125 9.41 12.40 -2.20
N GLU A 126 9.93 13.55 -1.78
CA GLU A 126 9.20 14.79 -1.64
C GLU A 126 9.32 15.56 -2.94
N ILE A 127 8.19 16.02 -3.48
CA ILE A 127 8.09 16.63 -4.80
C ILE A 127 7.46 18.01 -4.66
N THR A 128 8.05 19.00 -5.33
CA THR A 128 7.36 20.25 -5.67
C THR A 128 6.98 20.23 -7.15
N ILE A 129 5.83 20.80 -7.45
CA ILE A 129 5.27 20.87 -8.81
C ILE A 129 4.99 22.34 -9.10
N GLU A 130 5.74 22.90 -10.05
CA GLU A 130 5.66 24.32 -10.41
C GLU A 130 5.51 24.48 -11.91
N ASN A 131 4.37 25.02 -12.34
CA ASN A 131 4.06 25.28 -13.73
C ASN A 131 4.33 24.06 -14.66
N LEU A 132 4.05 22.86 -14.15
CA LEU A 132 4.20 21.62 -14.90
C LEU A 132 3.17 21.57 -16.01
N ARG A 133 3.63 21.60 -17.26
CA ARG A 133 2.77 21.57 -18.44
C ARG A 133 2.65 20.16 -18.99
N VAL A 134 1.41 19.68 -19.07
CA VAL A 134 1.10 18.32 -19.51
C VAL A 134 0.10 18.40 -20.65
N PRO A 135 0.37 17.77 -21.82
CA PRO A 135 -0.55 17.73 -22.94
C PRO A 135 -1.94 17.24 -22.52
N ARG A 136 -2.98 17.81 -23.12
CA ARG A 136 -4.37 17.50 -22.79
C ARG A 136 -4.69 16.02 -22.90
N GLU A 137 -4.12 15.34 -23.88
CA GLU A 137 -4.27 13.91 -24.15
C GLU A 137 -3.58 13.01 -23.11
N ASN A 138 -2.74 13.57 -22.23
CA ASN A 138 -2.10 12.83 -21.15
C ASN A 138 -2.98 12.74 -19.88
N LEU A 139 -4.22 13.26 -19.92
CA LEU A 139 -5.22 12.97 -18.91
C LEU A 139 -5.59 11.47 -18.98
N LEU A 140 -5.37 10.73 -17.90
CA LEU A 140 -5.70 9.32 -17.82
C LEU A 140 -7.16 9.12 -17.44
N GLY A 141 -7.90 8.36 -18.24
CA GLY A 141 -9.34 8.17 -18.07
C GLY A 141 -10.13 9.46 -18.28
N GLY A 142 -11.18 9.67 -17.49
CA GLY A 142 -12.02 10.86 -17.55
C GLY A 142 -11.63 11.93 -16.53
N ARG A 143 -11.95 13.19 -16.85
CA ARG A 143 -11.86 14.30 -15.90
C ARG A 143 -12.75 14.02 -14.68
N GLY A 144 -12.24 14.25 -13.46
CA GLY A 144 -12.94 13.96 -12.22
C GLY A 144 -12.91 12.49 -11.76
N GLN A 145 -12.33 11.58 -12.54
CA GLN A 145 -12.30 10.15 -12.21
C GLN A 145 -11.06 9.70 -11.40
N GLY A 146 -10.09 10.59 -11.18
CA GLY A 146 -8.81 10.26 -10.57
C GLY A 146 -8.93 9.62 -9.20
N PHE A 147 -9.82 10.12 -8.34
CA PHE A 147 -10.03 9.56 -7.01
C PHE A 147 -10.54 8.11 -7.06
N ASN A 148 -11.54 7.83 -7.89
CA ASN A 148 -12.12 6.50 -8.03
C ASN A 148 -11.12 5.49 -8.60
N MET A 149 -10.36 5.87 -9.64
CA MET A 149 -9.26 5.07 -10.18
C MET A 149 -8.19 4.79 -9.12
N GLY A 150 -7.84 5.81 -8.31
CA GLY A 150 -6.92 5.66 -7.19
C GLY A 150 -7.41 4.66 -6.15
N GLN A 151 -8.69 4.69 -5.76
CA GLN A 151 -9.27 3.74 -4.81
C GLN A 151 -9.30 2.30 -5.35
N HIS A 152 -9.62 2.13 -6.64
CA HIS A 152 -9.56 0.81 -7.30
C HIS A 152 -8.14 0.23 -7.28
N ARG A 153 -7.14 1.04 -7.68
CA ARG A 153 -5.73 0.66 -7.58
C ARG A 153 -5.32 0.25 -6.15
N LEU A 154 -5.75 1.00 -5.14
CA LEU A 154 -5.43 0.72 -3.74
C LEU A 154 -6.05 -0.58 -3.23
N ALA A 155 -7.21 -1.00 -3.76
CA ALA A 155 -7.82 -2.27 -3.38
C ALA A 155 -6.91 -3.47 -3.72
N TYR A 156 -6.36 -3.50 -4.94
CA TYR A 156 -5.37 -4.52 -5.33
C TYR A 156 -4.03 -4.36 -4.60
N GLY A 157 -3.62 -3.12 -4.31
CA GLY A 157 -2.44 -2.83 -3.51
C GLY A 157 -2.52 -3.47 -2.13
N ARG A 158 -3.67 -3.33 -1.45
CA ARG A 158 -3.92 -3.92 -0.12
C ARG A 158 -3.85 -5.45 -0.13
N LEU A 159 -4.46 -6.08 -1.15
CA LEU A 159 -4.38 -7.54 -1.30
C LEU A 159 -2.93 -8.01 -1.48
N ARG A 160 -2.16 -7.35 -2.35
CA ARG A 160 -0.73 -7.64 -2.56
C ARG A 160 0.09 -7.48 -1.26
N HIS A 161 -0.12 -6.40 -0.52
CA HIS A 161 0.52 -6.19 0.78
C HIS A 161 0.13 -7.27 1.78
N GLY A 162 -1.13 -7.70 1.79
CA GLY A 162 -1.61 -8.80 2.62
C GLY A 162 -0.88 -10.11 2.34
N MET A 163 -0.74 -10.50 1.07
CA MET A 163 0.00 -11.70 0.67
C MET A 163 1.47 -11.64 1.10
N HIS A 164 2.12 -10.48 0.91
CA HIS A 164 3.50 -10.26 1.36
C HIS A 164 3.63 -10.36 2.89
N ASN A 165 2.69 -9.80 3.65
CA ASN A 165 2.69 -9.87 5.11
C ASN A 165 2.55 -11.31 5.62
N VAL A 166 1.67 -12.12 5.01
CA VAL A 166 1.53 -13.54 5.37
C VAL A 166 2.79 -14.34 5.04
N ALA A 167 3.39 -14.11 3.87
CA ALA A 167 4.63 -14.78 3.49
C ALA A 167 5.80 -14.43 4.44
N MET A 168 5.92 -13.15 4.81
CA MET A 168 6.93 -12.69 5.76
C MET A 168 6.71 -13.26 7.16
N ALA A 169 5.46 -13.26 7.66
CA ALA A 169 5.12 -13.85 8.94
C ALA A 169 5.44 -15.35 8.98
N GLN A 170 5.10 -16.10 7.93
CA GLN A 170 5.46 -17.52 7.82
C GLN A 170 6.98 -17.71 7.87
N ARG A 171 7.73 -16.91 7.11
CA ARG A 171 9.19 -17.01 7.10
C ARG A 171 9.81 -16.64 8.44
N ALA A 172 9.26 -15.64 9.16
CA ALA A 172 9.71 -15.29 10.50
C ALA A 172 9.46 -16.43 11.50
N LEU A 173 8.29 -17.08 11.41
CA LEU A 173 7.97 -18.26 12.23
C LEU A 173 8.91 -19.45 11.95
N ASP A 174 9.25 -19.70 10.66
CA ASP A 174 10.19 -20.75 10.27
C ASP A 174 11.61 -20.50 10.83
N LEU A 175 12.07 -19.23 10.78
CA LEU A 175 13.35 -18.84 11.36
C LEU A 175 13.34 -19.05 12.90
N ALA A 176 12.26 -18.64 13.56
CA ALA A 176 12.10 -18.85 14.99
C ALA A 176 12.09 -20.33 15.36
N ALA A 177 11.37 -21.19 14.60
CA ALA A 177 11.33 -22.62 14.79
C ALA A 177 12.72 -23.24 14.64
N GLY A 178 13.47 -22.89 13.60
CA GLY A 178 14.84 -23.34 13.39
C GLY A 178 15.77 -22.95 14.55
N HIS A 179 15.62 -21.74 15.06
CA HIS A 179 16.43 -21.27 16.17
C HIS A 179 16.11 -21.99 17.50
N VAL A 180 14.84 -22.10 17.87
CA VAL A 180 14.46 -22.66 19.18
C VAL A 180 14.79 -24.15 19.33
N VAL A 181 14.84 -24.91 18.23
CA VAL A 181 15.23 -26.34 18.27
C VAL A 181 16.72 -26.55 18.47
N GLN A 182 17.56 -25.56 18.12
CA GLN A 182 19.01 -25.62 18.22
C GLN A 182 19.54 -24.92 19.48
N ARG A 183 18.88 -23.84 19.93
CA ARG A 183 19.35 -23.00 21.02
C ARG A 183 19.09 -23.62 22.38
N GLU A 184 20.13 -23.80 23.14
CA GLU A 184 20.08 -24.23 24.56
C GLU A 184 20.44 -23.10 25.51
N THR A 185 19.68 -22.96 26.58
CA THR A 185 19.93 -22.05 27.71
C THR A 185 19.47 -22.70 29.01
N PHE A 186 20.22 -22.48 30.09
CA PHE A 186 19.91 -23.08 31.38
C PHE A 186 19.72 -24.60 31.28
N GLY A 187 20.61 -25.29 30.53
CA GLY A 187 20.64 -26.74 30.41
C GLY A 187 19.47 -27.38 29.65
N LYS A 188 18.68 -26.58 28.87
CA LYS A 188 17.50 -27.09 28.14
C LYS A 188 17.30 -26.31 26.87
N ARG A 189 16.88 -27.01 25.79
CA ARG A 189 16.53 -26.33 24.52
C ARG A 189 15.36 -25.36 24.72
N LEU A 190 15.34 -24.27 23.97
CA LEU A 190 14.20 -23.34 23.96
C LEU A 190 12.91 -24.05 23.53
N ALA A 191 12.98 -24.95 22.55
CA ALA A 191 11.85 -25.74 22.08
C ALA A 191 11.16 -26.60 23.14
N ASP A 192 11.86 -26.94 24.24
CA ASP A 192 11.33 -27.76 25.34
C ASP A 192 10.66 -26.93 26.44
N ARG A 193 10.61 -25.60 26.29
CA ARG A 193 9.98 -24.69 27.23
C ARG A 193 8.53 -24.42 26.83
N GLN A 194 7.60 -24.59 27.77
CA GLN A 194 6.16 -24.44 27.52
C GLN A 194 5.82 -23.04 26.98
N GLY A 195 6.36 -21.97 27.52
CA GLY A 195 6.11 -20.59 27.07
C GLY A 195 6.52 -20.36 25.62
N VAL A 196 7.65 -20.97 25.17
CA VAL A 196 8.08 -20.91 23.76
C VAL A 196 7.05 -21.61 22.85
N ARG A 197 6.55 -22.77 23.27
CA ARG A 197 5.51 -23.51 22.50
C ARG A 197 4.21 -22.72 22.36
N TRP A 198 3.80 -21.99 23.40
CA TRP A 198 2.64 -21.09 23.35
C TRP A 198 2.84 -19.97 22.36
N MET A 199 3.98 -19.27 22.41
CA MET A 199 4.31 -18.21 21.46
C MET A 199 4.26 -18.70 20.00
N MET A 200 4.80 -19.89 19.73
CA MET A 200 4.76 -20.52 18.39
C MET A 200 3.33 -20.86 17.96
N ALA A 201 2.50 -21.38 18.85
CA ALA A 201 1.11 -21.74 18.57
C ALA A 201 0.27 -20.50 18.27
N ASP A 202 0.45 -19.41 19.03
CA ASP A 202 -0.24 -18.14 18.81
C ASP A 202 0.12 -17.55 17.44
N CYS A 203 1.41 -17.53 17.08
CA CYS A 203 1.84 -17.10 15.75
C CYS A 203 1.22 -17.94 14.62
N ALA A 204 1.18 -19.26 14.78
CA ALA A 204 0.58 -20.16 13.80
C ALA A 204 -0.93 -19.90 13.60
N ALA A 205 -1.66 -19.67 14.70
CA ALA A 205 -3.08 -19.32 14.67
C ALA A 205 -3.35 -17.99 13.93
N GLU A 206 -2.53 -16.97 14.21
CA GLU A 206 -2.64 -15.67 13.53
C GLU A 206 -2.36 -15.77 12.02
N ILE A 207 -1.32 -16.52 11.61
CA ILE A 207 -1.01 -16.77 10.19
C ILE A 207 -2.13 -17.54 9.51
N TYR A 208 -2.70 -18.55 10.18
CA TYR A 208 -3.81 -19.33 9.63
C TYR A 208 -5.05 -18.47 9.37
N LYS A 209 -5.47 -17.65 10.33
CA LYS A 209 -6.57 -16.69 10.16
C LYS A 209 -6.29 -15.73 9.00
N ALA A 210 -5.07 -15.20 8.91
CA ALA A 210 -4.64 -14.30 7.85
C ALA A 210 -4.77 -14.92 6.46
N ARG A 211 -4.37 -16.19 6.29
CA ARG A 211 -4.52 -16.93 5.03
C ARG A 211 -5.98 -17.08 4.61
N LEU A 212 -6.84 -17.47 5.55
CA LEU A 212 -8.27 -17.61 5.27
C LEU A 212 -8.90 -16.30 4.84
N MET A 213 -8.56 -15.18 5.49
CA MET A 213 -9.04 -13.86 5.09
C MET A 213 -8.61 -13.51 3.66
N LEU A 214 -7.36 -13.75 3.28
CA LEU A 214 -6.86 -13.49 1.93
C LEU A 214 -7.52 -14.38 0.88
N LEU A 215 -7.71 -15.66 1.18
CA LEU A 215 -8.40 -16.59 0.28
C LEU A 215 -9.86 -16.17 0.05
N HIS A 216 -10.55 -15.73 1.11
CA HIS A 216 -11.91 -15.22 0.98
C HIS A 216 -11.96 -13.95 0.11
N ILE A 217 -11.05 -12.98 0.33
CA ILE A 217 -10.99 -11.77 -0.49
C ILE A 217 -10.68 -12.12 -1.96
N ALA A 218 -9.74 -13.04 -2.20
CA ALA A 218 -9.42 -13.50 -3.54
C ALA A 218 -10.62 -14.16 -4.24
N TYR A 219 -11.36 -15.00 -3.53
CA TYR A 219 -12.60 -15.59 -4.03
C TYR A 219 -13.64 -14.55 -4.41
N LYS A 220 -13.89 -13.56 -3.54
CA LYS A 220 -14.81 -12.45 -3.84
C LYS A 220 -14.34 -11.62 -5.05
N ALA A 221 -13.02 -11.38 -5.16
CA ALA A 221 -12.44 -10.69 -6.30
C ALA A 221 -12.68 -11.42 -7.62
N GLU A 222 -12.49 -12.73 -7.64
CA GLU A 222 -12.75 -13.59 -8.80
C GLU A 222 -14.22 -13.56 -9.23
N LYS A 223 -15.13 -13.43 -8.26
CA LYS A 223 -16.58 -13.30 -8.52
C LYS A 223 -17.04 -11.89 -8.86
N GLY A 224 -16.14 -10.91 -8.91
CA GLY A 224 -16.48 -9.51 -9.16
C GLY A 224 -17.30 -8.83 -8.05
N MET A 225 -17.25 -9.38 -6.83
CA MET A 225 -17.99 -8.86 -5.67
C MET A 225 -17.32 -7.61 -5.08
N ASP A 226 -18.06 -6.82 -4.31
CA ASP A 226 -17.49 -5.68 -3.58
C ASP A 226 -16.54 -6.16 -2.46
N LEU A 227 -15.31 -5.65 -2.48
CA LEU A 227 -14.25 -6.02 -1.55
C LEU A 227 -13.95 -4.95 -0.50
N ARG A 228 -14.68 -3.83 -0.50
CA ARG A 228 -14.31 -2.65 0.28
C ARG A 228 -14.34 -2.91 1.79
N GLN A 229 -15.28 -3.71 2.26
CA GLN A 229 -15.41 -4.05 3.67
C GLN A 229 -14.31 -5.01 4.12
N GLU A 230 -14.15 -6.14 3.42
CA GLU A 230 -13.18 -7.18 3.74
C GLU A 230 -11.74 -6.67 3.60
N ASN A 231 -11.44 -5.89 2.57
CA ASN A 231 -10.14 -5.25 2.40
C ASN A 231 -9.82 -4.29 3.57
N GLY A 232 -10.81 -3.56 4.08
CA GLY A 232 -10.63 -2.68 5.24
C GLY A 232 -10.29 -3.47 6.50
N ILE A 233 -11.04 -4.54 6.79
CA ILE A 233 -10.82 -5.44 7.93
C ILE A 233 -9.45 -6.12 7.80
N ALA A 234 -9.19 -6.73 6.65
CA ALA A 234 -7.97 -7.49 6.41
C ALA A 234 -6.72 -6.63 6.48
N LYS A 235 -6.74 -5.40 5.93
CA LYS A 235 -5.60 -4.48 5.97
C LYS A 235 -5.14 -4.22 7.40
N VAL A 236 -6.06 -3.93 8.31
CA VAL A 236 -5.74 -3.70 9.72
C VAL A 236 -5.23 -4.97 10.39
N PHE A 237 -5.93 -6.08 10.20
CA PHE A 237 -5.55 -7.35 10.81
C PHE A 237 -4.17 -7.82 10.34
N LEU A 238 -3.94 -7.85 9.03
CA LEU A 238 -2.70 -8.37 8.42
C LEU A 238 -1.47 -7.53 8.77
N ALA A 239 -1.62 -6.19 8.85
CA ALA A 239 -0.54 -5.31 9.25
C ALA A 239 -0.14 -5.50 10.73
N ASN A 240 -1.10 -5.75 11.62
CA ASN A 240 -0.83 -6.01 13.04
C ASN A 240 -0.31 -7.43 13.26
N MET A 241 -0.86 -8.43 12.57
CA MET A 241 -0.41 -9.82 12.63
C MET A 241 1.06 -9.98 12.26
N VAL A 242 1.50 -9.42 11.13
CA VAL A 242 2.91 -9.55 10.71
C VAL A 242 3.86 -8.89 11.70
N HIS A 243 3.47 -7.76 12.32
CA HIS A 243 4.21 -7.12 13.40
C HIS A 243 4.38 -8.05 14.60
N GLN A 244 3.28 -8.63 15.08
CA GLN A 244 3.28 -9.54 16.23
C GLN A 244 4.18 -10.76 15.97
N VAL A 245 4.07 -11.38 14.79
CA VAL A 245 4.86 -12.58 14.47
C VAL A 245 6.34 -12.27 14.35
N VAL A 246 6.70 -11.16 13.68
CA VAL A 246 8.12 -10.75 13.55
C VAL A 246 8.70 -10.35 14.90
N ASP A 247 7.94 -9.63 15.74
CA ASP A 247 8.34 -9.27 17.11
C ASP A 247 8.60 -10.51 17.95
N THR A 248 7.69 -11.49 17.92
CA THR A 248 7.84 -12.79 18.58
C THR A 248 9.09 -13.53 18.09
N ALA A 249 9.36 -13.52 16.79
CA ALA A 249 10.55 -14.16 16.23
C ALA A 249 11.83 -13.47 16.72
N ILE A 250 11.87 -12.13 16.80
CA ILE A 250 12.98 -11.37 17.38
C ILE A 250 13.18 -11.78 18.85
N GLN A 251 12.10 -11.80 19.63
CA GLN A 251 12.16 -12.16 21.04
C GLN A 251 12.73 -13.56 21.25
N LEU A 252 12.32 -14.54 20.46
CA LEU A 252 12.81 -15.92 20.51
C LEU A 252 14.29 -16.06 20.13
N HIS A 253 14.80 -15.21 19.22
CA HIS A 253 16.21 -15.16 18.85
C HIS A 253 17.08 -14.38 19.87
N GLY A 254 16.47 -13.57 20.74
CA GLY A 254 17.20 -12.71 21.67
C GLY A 254 18.04 -11.66 20.92
N ALA A 255 19.26 -11.40 21.39
CA ALA A 255 20.16 -10.39 20.79
C ALA A 255 20.44 -10.65 19.31
N LEU A 256 20.49 -11.90 18.86
CA LEU A 256 20.67 -12.28 17.46
C LEU A 256 19.51 -11.76 16.60
N GLY A 257 18.27 -11.84 17.08
CA GLY A 257 17.09 -11.31 16.35
C GLY A 257 17.06 -9.79 16.27
N TYR A 258 17.67 -9.10 17.20
CA TYR A 258 17.79 -7.64 17.22
C TYR A 258 18.95 -7.14 16.34
N SER A 259 19.92 -8.01 16.01
CA SER A 259 21.03 -7.68 15.13
C SER A 259 20.65 -7.76 13.64
N HIS A 260 21.51 -7.22 12.78
CA HIS A 260 21.39 -7.36 11.33
C HIS A 260 21.93 -8.68 10.78
N ASP A 261 22.39 -9.60 11.63
CA ASP A 261 22.83 -10.96 11.24
C ASP A 261 21.66 -11.85 10.83
N THR A 262 20.43 -11.45 11.21
CA THR A 262 19.19 -12.01 10.71
C THR A 262 18.37 -10.94 9.98
N PRO A 263 17.44 -11.32 9.09
CA PRO A 263 16.59 -10.34 8.42
C PRO A 263 15.52 -9.72 9.33
N LEU A 264 15.33 -10.22 10.56
CA LEU A 264 14.20 -9.90 11.43
C LEU A 264 14.16 -8.41 11.82
N ALA A 265 15.30 -7.84 12.24
CA ALA A 265 15.40 -6.42 12.61
C ALA A 265 15.02 -5.49 11.43
N ARG A 266 15.49 -5.83 10.23
CA ARG A 266 15.15 -5.08 9.02
C ARG A 266 13.67 -5.24 8.65
N TRP A 267 13.11 -6.43 8.78
CA TRP A 267 11.69 -6.66 8.53
C TRP A 267 10.84 -5.87 9.52
N TYR A 268 11.18 -5.89 10.80
CA TYR A 268 10.45 -5.19 11.85
C TYR A 268 10.31 -3.68 11.57
N THR A 269 11.40 -3.02 11.18
CA THR A 269 11.38 -1.61 10.80
C THR A 269 10.58 -1.35 9.53
N GLY A 270 10.70 -2.23 8.53
CA GLY A 270 10.00 -2.10 7.25
C GLY A 270 8.49 -2.27 7.35
N ILE A 271 8.03 -3.30 8.07
CA ILE A 271 6.60 -3.57 8.21
C ILE A 271 5.87 -2.51 9.02
N ARG A 272 6.57 -1.65 9.78
CA ARG A 272 5.92 -0.56 10.52
C ARG A 272 5.11 0.36 9.60
N SER A 273 5.55 0.54 8.38
CA SER A 273 4.83 1.31 7.35
C SER A 273 3.47 0.71 6.98
N GLN A 274 3.28 -0.61 7.12
CA GLN A 274 2.05 -1.31 6.73
C GLN A 274 0.80 -0.83 7.49
N ARG A 275 0.97 -0.25 8.68
CA ARG A 275 -0.12 0.34 9.46
C ARG A 275 -0.48 1.76 9.03
N LEU A 276 0.29 2.36 8.12
CA LEU A 276 0.16 3.75 7.64
C LEU A 276 -0.23 3.83 6.16
N VAL A 277 0.40 3.00 5.31
CA VAL A 277 0.20 3.04 3.85
C VAL A 277 -1.17 2.53 3.45
N ASP A 278 -1.64 2.95 2.27
CA ASP A 278 -2.91 2.55 1.65
C ASP A 278 -4.14 2.80 2.57
N GLY A 279 -4.05 3.83 3.38
CA GLY A 279 -4.97 4.22 4.45
C GLY A 279 -4.51 3.71 5.82
N PRO A 280 -4.34 4.61 6.81
CA PRO A 280 -4.00 4.21 8.18
C PRO A 280 -5.04 3.27 8.80
N ASP A 281 -4.60 2.47 9.78
CA ASP A 281 -5.46 1.54 10.51
C ASP A 281 -6.73 2.23 11.06
N GLU A 282 -6.61 3.49 11.52
CA GLU A 282 -7.70 4.27 12.10
C GLU A 282 -8.78 4.59 11.07
N VAL A 283 -8.40 4.94 9.83
CA VAL A 283 -9.35 5.21 8.73
C VAL A 283 -10.15 3.95 8.38
N HIS A 284 -9.46 2.81 8.30
CA HIS A 284 -10.12 1.54 8.03
C HIS A 284 -11.04 1.10 9.17
N ARG A 285 -10.60 1.23 10.43
CA ARG A 285 -11.44 0.93 11.61
C ARG A 285 -12.68 1.81 11.67
N TRP A 286 -12.51 3.12 11.47
CA TRP A 286 -13.61 4.07 11.44
C TRP A 286 -14.64 3.69 10.37
N ARG A 287 -14.20 3.46 9.14
CA ARG A 287 -15.08 3.10 8.02
C ARG A 287 -15.77 1.75 8.25
N THR A 288 -15.00 0.73 8.66
CA THR A 288 -15.53 -0.61 8.96
C THR A 288 -16.60 -0.55 10.04
N GLY A 289 -16.33 0.17 11.14
CA GLY A 289 -17.30 0.36 12.23
C GLY A 289 -18.59 1.07 11.78
N ALA A 290 -18.45 2.13 10.98
CA ALA A 290 -19.61 2.83 10.40
C ALA A 290 -20.45 1.91 9.50
N ASN A 291 -19.81 1.05 8.70
CA ASN A 291 -20.51 0.10 7.84
C ASN A 291 -21.24 -0.99 8.65
N ILE A 292 -20.65 -1.47 9.76
CA ILE A 292 -21.29 -2.42 10.67
C ILE A 292 -22.59 -1.84 11.27
N ILE A 293 -22.52 -0.58 11.74
CA ILE A 293 -23.69 0.12 12.30
C ILE A 293 -24.79 0.26 11.23
N LYS A 294 -24.43 0.74 10.03
CA LYS A 294 -25.38 0.87 8.90
C LYS A 294 -26.00 -0.46 8.48
N ALA A 295 -25.24 -1.55 8.49
CA ALA A 295 -25.76 -2.87 8.17
C ALA A 295 -26.84 -3.29 9.18
N TYR A 296 -26.60 -3.06 10.47
CA TYR A 296 -27.59 -3.34 11.50
C TYR A 296 -28.85 -2.46 11.39
N GLU A 297 -28.68 -1.15 11.19
CA GLU A 297 -29.80 -0.23 10.99
C GLU A 297 -30.69 -0.63 9.80
N LYS A 298 -30.07 -1.13 8.74
CA LYS A 298 -30.77 -1.51 7.50
C LYS A 298 -31.40 -2.91 7.54
N HIS A 299 -30.71 -3.87 8.18
CA HIS A 299 -31.04 -5.30 8.05
C HIS A 299 -31.33 -6.00 9.40
N GLY A 300 -31.14 -5.32 10.53
CA GLY A 300 -31.28 -5.91 11.86
C GLY A 300 -30.17 -6.93 12.20
N THR A 301 -29.12 -7.00 11.40
CA THR A 301 -27.97 -7.90 11.59
C THR A 301 -26.68 -7.27 11.07
N THR A 302 -25.53 -7.67 11.65
CA THR A 302 -24.19 -7.23 11.22
C THR A 302 -23.51 -8.27 10.31
N ALA A 303 -24.16 -9.38 10.00
CA ALA A 303 -23.56 -10.53 9.32
C ALA A 303 -22.87 -10.15 8.01
N SER A 304 -23.54 -9.39 7.13
CA SER A 304 -22.98 -8.94 5.83
C SER A 304 -21.72 -8.07 5.98
N ALA A 305 -21.63 -7.30 7.08
CA ALA A 305 -20.46 -6.46 7.35
C ALA A 305 -19.31 -7.20 8.05
N CYS A 306 -19.52 -8.46 8.44
CA CYS A 306 -18.55 -9.32 9.12
C CYS A 306 -18.16 -10.56 8.29
N GLY A 307 -18.41 -10.55 6.97
CA GLY A 307 -18.08 -11.68 6.08
C GLY A 307 -19.11 -12.81 6.11
N GLY A 308 -20.34 -12.54 6.55
CA GLY A 308 -21.41 -13.55 6.65
C GLY A 308 -22.01 -14.03 5.33
N GLU A 309 -21.59 -13.47 4.18
CA GLU A 309 -22.00 -13.88 2.84
C GLU A 309 -21.03 -14.88 2.21
N LEU A 310 -20.35 -15.66 3.07
CA LEU A 310 -19.24 -16.53 2.66
C LEU A 310 -19.67 -17.72 1.79
N PHE A 311 -20.94 -18.07 1.75
CA PHE A 311 -21.39 -19.38 1.24
C PHE A 311 -22.74 -19.34 0.47
N GLU A 312 -23.10 -18.19 -0.13
CA GLU A 312 -24.23 -18.15 -1.08
C GLU A 312 -23.81 -18.40 -2.53
#